data_006613b4656b0f4c80b807e6ea02e334
#
_entry.id   006613b4656b0f4c80b807e6ea02e334
#
_cell.length_a   1.000
_cell.length_b   1.000
_cell.length_c   1.000
_cell.angle_alpha   90.00
_cell.angle_beta   90.00
_cell.angle_gamma   90.00
#
_symmetry.space_group_name_H-M   'P 1'
#
loop_
_entity.id
_entity.type
_entity.pdbx_description
1 polymer ?
#
loop_
_entity_poly.entity_id
_entity_poly.type
_entity_poly.pdbx_seq_one_letter_code
_entity_poly.pdbx_strand_id
1 'polypeptide(L)'
;LGFSRVRSQAKLWFLVLCLVAAAAALANLVLPLALSARSTASGYRAPHLIPNTDVNPFGANMFLDREVEEWKLRKTLEMAQEAHLGWVKQQFAWQEIEPVQKGEYFDERARRSSWEKYDLIVDLCEEYGLQIVARLDRPPDWTRQDNTYKERPPDNFDDYGDFVYAFVDRYRGRIRYIQIWNEPNIFPEWGNQPVDPEQYAALLRVAYQRAKQADPNVYVLSAPLAITLGQQHPEPGKWISMNEIDYLDEMYKAGAKEYFDILSANAFGLGSPPEEPAQPRVLNFQRVLFLRDVMERYGDADKPVWFDEYGWNASPADFTEEQLIWQRVSEEEQAQYTLGGIEYAQEHWPWAGVFNIWYFRQVGNISPDRSDYYFRMVDVDFTPRLVYYMVERAAKTLLEPLGPGYYQETNPALVFNGEWQPVIESRASAQAQILSETEGSTVTLTFAGQNADLIASLGPEGGRLAVSLDGHPVDNLPRNGQGQSYIDLFSPVRQWQHRVPLIYQADDAQHTLVLTVLERANLASEGNQIAIDAFEITRGERSSLPYGVAALLLLAVVVSAGLAFREWRLLRRRER
;
A
#
# COMPACT_ATOMS: atom_id res chain seq x y z
N LEU A 1 -13.57 11.96 -82.45
CA LEU A 1 -12.39 12.18 -81.58
C LEU A 1 -12.77 12.82 -80.21
N GLY A 2 -13.90 13.56 -80.09
CA GLY A 2 -14.30 14.23 -78.83
C GLY A 2 -14.76 13.27 -77.70
N PHE A 3 -15.53 12.23 -78.02
CA PHE A 3 -16.11 11.31 -77.03
C PHE A 3 -15.08 10.43 -76.26
N SER A 4 -13.97 10.08 -76.88
CA SER A 4 -12.92 9.26 -76.25
C SER A 4 -12.08 10.07 -75.26
N ARG A 5 -11.94 11.37 -75.50
CA ARG A 5 -11.18 12.28 -74.63
C ARG A 5 -11.96 12.61 -73.35
N VAL A 6 -13.26 12.81 -73.44
CA VAL A 6 -14.16 13.05 -72.30
C VAL A 6 -14.22 11.80 -71.39
N ARG A 7 -14.30 10.61 -71.98
CA ARG A 7 -14.28 9.35 -71.23
C ARG A 7 -12.96 9.09 -70.49
N SER A 8 -11.82 9.48 -71.05
CA SER A 8 -10.51 9.29 -70.46
C SER A 8 -10.25 10.30 -69.34
N GLN A 9 -10.71 11.56 -69.49
CA GLN A 9 -10.67 12.57 -68.42
C GLN A 9 -11.61 12.18 -67.27
N ALA A 10 -12.82 11.71 -67.55
CA ALA A 10 -13.74 11.23 -66.51
C ALA A 10 -13.17 10.05 -65.71
N LYS A 11 -12.48 9.11 -66.35
CA LYS A 11 -11.77 8.01 -65.68
C LYS A 11 -10.64 8.51 -64.78
N LEU A 12 -9.86 9.49 -65.25
CA LEU A 12 -8.78 10.07 -64.44
C LEU A 12 -9.33 10.77 -63.19
N TRP A 13 -10.38 11.59 -63.35
CA TRP A 13 -11.02 12.26 -62.22
C TRP A 13 -11.66 11.29 -61.24
N PHE A 14 -12.28 10.20 -61.71
CA PHE A 14 -12.80 9.13 -60.85
C PHE A 14 -11.69 8.45 -60.04
N LEU A 15 -10.54 8.12 -60.66
CA LEU A 15 -9.39 7.54 -59.99
C LEU A 15 -8.77 8.48 -58.97
N VAL A 16 -8.72 9.78 -59.27
CA VAL A 16 -8.25 10.79 -58.30
C VAL A 16 -9.21 10.93 -57.13
N LEU A 17 -10.53 10.89 -57.35
CA LEU A 17 -11.52 10.90 -56.27
C LEU A 17 -11.41 9.64 -55.39
N CYS A 18 -11.23 8.46 -55.98
CA CYS A 18 -10.99 7.22 -55.23
C CYS A 18 -9.69 7.30 -54.40
N LEU A 19 -8.64 7.90 -54.92
CA LEU A 19 -7.37 8.11 -54.23
C LEU A 19 -7.54 9.05 -53.02
N VAL A 20 -8.24 10.18 -53.20
CA VAL A 20 -8.52 11.11 -52.13
C VAL A 20 -9.39 10.49 -51.05
N ALA A 21 -10.42 9.76 -51.42
CA ALA A 21 -11.28 9.04 -50.47
C ALA A 21 -10.53 7.94 -49.69
N ALA A 22 -9.69 7.16 -50.35
CA ALA A 22 -8.87 6.14 -49.74
C ALA A 22 -7.79 6.78 -48.82
N ALA A 23 -7.17 7.87 -49.23
CA ALA A 23 -6.20 8.60 -48.40
C ALA A 23 -6.85 9.26 -47.19
N ALA A 24 -8.06 9.81 -47.32
CA ALA A 24 -8.83 10.36 -46.20
C ALA A 24 -9.27 9.24 -45.21
N ALA A 25 -9.72 8.09 -45.72
CA ALA A 25 -10.04 6.92 -44.89
C ALA A 25 -8.81 6.42 -44.15
N LEU A 26 -7.67 6.32 -44.82
CA LEU A 26 -6.39 5.93 -44.23
C LEU A 26 -5.93 6.94 -43.17
N ALA A 27 -6.04 8.24 -43.44
CA ALA A 27 -5.69 9.31 -42.50
C ALA A 27 -6.59 9.27 -41.25
N ASN A 28 -7.91 9.08 -41.41
CA ASN A 28 -8.85 8.94 -40.31
C ASN A 28 -8.64 7.64 -39.49
N LEU A 29 -8.03 6.63 -40.09
CA LEU A 29 -7.72 5.37 -39.43
C LEU A 29 -6.34 5.40 -38.76
N VAL A 30 -5.32 5.92 -39.43
CA VAL A 30 -3.92 5.90 -39.02
C VAL A 30 -3.58 7.06 -38.04
N LEU A 31 -4.24 8.21 -38.18
CA LEU A 31 -3.97 9.35 -37.31
C LEU A 31 -4.35 9.10 -35.84
N PRO A 32 -5.52 8.52 -35.52
CA PRO A 32 -5.83 8.09 -34.15
C PRO A 32 -4.90 6.96 -33.65
N LEU A 33 -4.54 6.00 -34.54
CA LEU A 33 -3.60 4.94 -34.23
C LEU A 33 -2.18 5.47 -34.00
N ALA A 34 -1.72 6.43 -34.80
CA ALA A 34 -0.41 7.07 -34.60
C ALA A 34 -0.40 7.98 -33.37
N LEU A 35 -1.53 8.62 -33.04
CA LEU A 35 -1.70 9.38 -31.80
C LEU A 35 -1.80 8.47 -30.59
N SER A 36 -2.51 7.35 -30.68
CA SER A 36 -2.55 6.33 -29.61
C SER A 36 -1.22 5.58 -29.48
N ALA A 37 -0.54 5.24 -30.60
CA ALA A 37 0.80 4.64 -30.58
C ALA A 37 1.88 5.61 -30.09
N ARG A 38 1.74 6.94 -30.33
CA ARG A 38 2.56 7.95 -29.66
C ARG A 38 2.23 8.07 -28.18
N SER A 39 1.00 7.89 -27.78
CA SER A 39 0.57 7.79 -26.38
C SER A 39 1.08 6.51 -25.70
N THR A 40 1.21 5.39 -26.42
CA THR A 40 1.79 4.13 -25.92
C THR A 40 3.31 4.06 -26.04
N ALA A 41 3.93 4.79 -26.99
CA ALA A 41 5.40 4.88 -27.15
C ALA A 41 6.04 6.04 -26.38
N SER A 42 5.29 7.05 -25.97
CA SER A 42 5.74 8.11 -25.06
C SER A 42 5.09 7.95 -23.69
N GLY A 43 5.52 6.91 -22.94
CA GLY A 43 5.29 6.80 -21.53
C GLY A 43 3.83 6.47 -21.15
N TYR A 44 3.48 5.17 -21.15
CA TYR A 44 2.52 4.70 -20.17
C TYR A 44 2.98 5.27 -18.83
N ARG A 45 2.20 6.15 -18.26
CA ARG A 45 2.44 6.64 -16.91
C ARG A 45 1.43 5.92 -16.03
N ALA A 46 1.94 5.06 -15.16
CA ALA A 46 1.13 4.48 -14.09
C ALA A 46 0.33 5.59 -13.38
N PRO A 47 -0.87 5.33 -12.91
CA PRO A 47 -1.58 6.28 -12.07
C PRO A 47 -0.65 6.71 -10.92
N HIS A 48 -0.70 7.99 -10.55
CA HIS A 48 0.05 8.46 -9.38
C HIS A 48 -0.62 7.87 -8.15
N LEU A 49 0.03 6.90 -7.55
CA LEU A 49 -0.42 6.21 -6.34
C LEU A 49 0.44 6.62 -5.16
N ILE A 50 -0.20 6.83 -4.03
CA ILE A 50 0.50 7.07 -2.77
C ILE A 50 0.99 5.72 -2.24
N PRO A 51 2.27 5.59 -1.84
CA PRO A 51 2.81 4.34 -1.31
C PRO A 51 2.01 3.82 -0.12
N ASN A 52 1.95 2.48 0.06
CA ASN A 52 1.31 1.83 1.22
C ASN A 52 -0.17 2.21 1.43
N THR A 53 -0.93 2.45 0.35
CA THR A 53 -2.40 2.65 0.38
C THR A 53 -3.16 1.50 -0.26
N ASP A 54 -2.60 0.81 -1.25
CA ASP A 54 -3.19 -0.41 -1.83
C ASP A 54 -2.76 -1.64 -1.01
N VAL A 55 -3.25 -1.70 0.22
CA VAL A 55 -2.95 -2.72 1.23
C VAL A 55 -4.24 -3.23 1.86
N ASN A 56 -4.20 -4.34 2.60
CA ASN A 56 -5.33 -4.71 3.44
C ASN A 56 -5.60 -3.60 4.47
N PRO A 57 -6.75 -2.92 4.46
CA PRO A 57 -6.99 -1.80 5.36
C PRO A 57 -7.30 -2.24 6.81
N PHE A 58 -7.56 -3.52 7.04
CA PHE A 58 -7.99 -4.04 8.34
C PHE A 58 -6.82 -4.52 9.19
N GLY A 59 -6.58 -3.83 10.28
CA GLY A 59 -5.64 -4.20 11.34
C GLY A 59 -6.26 -4.03 12.72
N ALA A 60 -5.59 -4.49 13.75
CA ALA A 60 -6.01 -4.25 15.13
C ALA A 60 -4.83 -4.10 16.08
N ASN A 61 -5.02 -3.26 17.11
CA ASN A 61 -4.12 -3.19 18.25
C ASN A 61 -4.24 -4.47 19.07
N MET A 62 -3.11 -5.09 19.39
CA MET A 62 -3.04 -6.31 20.19
C MET A 62 -2.10 -6.15 21.37
N PHE A 63 -2.34 -6.92 22.42
CA PHE A 63 -1.56 -6.92 23.65
C PHE A 63 -0.88 -8.29 23.85
N LEU A 64 -0.25 -8.81 22.79
CA LEU A 64 0.35 -10.14 22.77
C LEU A 64 1.50 -10.27 23.78
N ASP A 65 2.24 -9.17 24.00
CA ASP A 65 3.32 -9.09 25.00
C ASP A 65 2.88 -9.31 26.46
N ARG A 66 1.58 -9.10 26.73
CA ARG A 66 0.97 -9.28 28.05
C ARG A 66 0.40 -10.67 28.28
N GLU A 67 0.27 -11.46 27.22
CA GLU A 67 -0.27 -12.81 27.30
C GLU A 67 0.80 -13.79 27.78
N VAL A 68 0.48 -14.57 28.81
CA VAL A 68 1.42 -15.50 29.42
C VAL A 68 1.29 -16.92 28.83
N GLU A 69 0.10 -17.28 28.38
CA GLU A 69 -0.21 -18.61 27.89
C GLU A 69 -0.18 -18.65 26.34
N GLU A 70 0.76 -19.41 25.78
CA GLU A 70 0.95 -19.49 24.32
C GLU A 70 -0.34 -19.87 23.56
N TRP A 71 -1.17 -20.77 24.12
CA TRP A 71 -2.41 -21.12 23.44
C TRP A 71 -3.38 -19.93 23.26
N LYS A 72 -3.33 -18.93 24.15
CA LYS A 72 -4.12 -17.71 24.01
C LYS A 72 -3.55 -16.78 22.94
N LEU A 73 -2.22 -16.72 22.81
CA LEU A 73 -1.56 -16.04 21.68
C LEU A 73 -2.03 -16.64 20.37
N ARG A 74 -1.90 -17.96 20.23
CA ARG A 74 -2.35 -18.69 19.04
C ARG A 74 -3.83 -18.49 18.76
N LYS A 75 -4.70 -18.59 19.77
CA LYS A 75 -6.14 -18.37 19.58
C LYS A 75 -6.48 -16.93 19.18
N THR A 76 -5.76 -15.94 19.70
CA THR A 76 -5.93 -14.53 19.30
C THR A 76 -5.55 -14.34 17.84
N LEU A 77 -4.42 -14.88 17.39
CA LEU A 77 -3.94 -14.76 16.01
C LEU A 77 -4.76 -15.61 15.03
N GLU A 78 -5.22 -16.79 15.43
CA GLU A 78 -6.16 -17.61 14.66
C GLU A 78 -7.44 -16.82 14.37
N MET A 79 -8.05 -16.20 15.39
CA MET A 79 -9.25 -15.37 15.20
C MET A 79 -8.98 -14.13 14.34
N ALA A 80 -7.81 -13.53 14.44
CA ALA A 80 -7.43 -12.42 13.56
C ALA A 80 -7.30 -12.87 12.10
N GLN A 81 -6.70 -14.02 11.85
CA GLN A 81 -6.61 -14.65 10.53
C GLN A 81 -8.01 -15.01 9.99
N GLU A 82 -8.86 -15.63 10.82
CA GLU A 82 -10.25 -15.95 10.46
C GLU A 82 -11.05 -14.70 10.08
N ALA A 83 -10.79 -13.57 10.76
CA ALA A 83 -11.38 -12.26 10.44
C ALA A 83 -10.72 -11.57 9.22
N HIS A 84 -9.79 -12.23 8.54
CA HIS A 84 -9.03 -11.70 7.39
C HIS A 84 -8.32 -10.37 7.69
N LEU A 85 -7.92 -10.12 8.93
CA LEU A 85 -7.05 -8.98 9.25
C LEU A 85 -5.70 -9.17 8.56
N GLY A 86 -5.14 -8.07 8.05
CA GLY A 86 -3.78 -8.06 7.49
C GLY A 86 -2.71 -7.71 8.50
N TRP A 87 -3.08 -7.03 9.61
CA TRP A 87 -2.13 -6.36 10.47
C TRP A 87 -2.38 -6.59 11.95
N VAL A 88 -1.26 -6.78 12.65
CA VAL A 88 -1.16 -6.75 14.10
C VAL A 88 -0.35 -5.53 14.50
N LYS A 89 -0.96 -4.56 15.18
CA LYS A 89 -0.20 -3.52 15.84
C LYS A 89 0.18 -3.96 17.24
N GLN A 90 1.49 -4.09 17.49
CA GLN A 90 2.04 -4.64 18.73
C GLN A 90 3.12 -3.73 19.31
N GLN A 91 3.06 -3.50 20.61
CA GLN A 91 4.11 -2.82 21.36
C GLN A 91 5.32 -3.75 21.59
N PHE A 92 6.50 -3.23 21.33
CA PHE A 92 7.79 -3.82 21.66
C PHE A 92 8.48 -2.88 22.67
N ALA A 93 8.21 -3.10 23.94
CA ALA A 93 8.65 -2.22 24.99
C ALA A 93 10.18 -2.31 25.19
N TRP A 94 10.91 -1.22 24.93
CA TRP A 94 12.37 -1.22 25.03
C TRP A 94 12.86 -1.65 26.42
N GLN A 95 12.19 -1.19 27.50
CA GLN A 95 12.51 -1.57 28.89
C GLN A 95 12.46 -3.08 29.17
N GLU A 96 11.73 -3.85 28.35
CA GLU A 96 11.63 -5.30 28.50
C GLU A 96 12.65 -6.05 27.63
N ILE A 97 13.13 -5.39 26.58
CA ILE A 97 14.12 -5.94 25.64
C ILE A 97 15.54 -5.71 26.15
N GLU A 98 15.83 -4.52 26.67
CA GLU A 98 17.16 -4.08 27.15
C GLU A 98 17.05 -3.53 28.57
N PRO A 99 16.71 -4.39 29.57
CA PRO A 99 16.20 -3.95 30.86
C PRO A 99 17.24 -3.32 31.79
N VAL A 100 18.49 -3.77 31.75
CA VAL A 100 19.50 -3.48 32.78
C VAL A 100 20.50 -2.43 32.35
N GLN A 101 21.09 -2.60 31.17
CA GLN A 101 22.08 -1.70 30.60
C GLN A 101 22.18 -1.86 29.08
N LYS A 102 22.81 -0.90 28.44
CA LYS A 102 22.98 -0.87 26.98
C LYS A 102 23.68 -2.10 26.45
N GLY A 103 23.07 -2.76 25.45
CA GLY A 103 23.61 -3.95 24.77
C GLY A 103 23.36 -5.26 25.53
N GLU A 104 22.66 -5.23 26.67
CA GLU A 104 22.34 -6.43 27.45
C GLU A 104 20.87 -6.86 27.25
N TYR A 105 20.70 -7.95 26.52
CA TYR A 105 19.38 -8.50 26.14
C TYR A 105 19.08 -9.78 26.94
N PHE A 106 19.06 -9.66 28.25
CA PHE A 106 18.84 -10.80 29.16
C PHE A 106 17.83 -10.45 30.26
N ASP A 107 16.84 -11.33 30.44
CA ASP A 107 15.87 -11.25 31.53
C ASP A 107 16.39 -12.06 32.72
N GLU A 108 16.90 -11.40 33.76
CA GLU A 108 17.40 -11.99 34.98
C GLU A 108 16.35 -12.82 35.72
N ARG A 109 15.08 -12.44 35.65
CA ARG A 109 13.98 -13.14 36.36
C ARG A 109 13.59 -14.42 35.65
N ALA A 110 13.44 -14.39 34.35
CA ALA A 110 13.13 -15.53 33.51
C ALA A 110 14.37 -16.36 33.16
N ARG A 111 15.59 -15.87 33.40
CA ARG A 111 16.89 -16.47 33.08
C ARG A 111 17.01 -16.89 31.60
N ARG A 112 16.59 -16.04 30.73
CA ARG A 112 16.58 -16.24 29.26
C ARG A 112 16.83 -14.93 28.49
N SER A 113 17.01 -15.05 27.18
CA SER A 113 17.06 -13.85 26.33
C SER A 113 15.76 -13.05 26.47
N SER A 114 15.87 -11.73 26.64
CA SER A 114 14.71 -10.83 26.67
C SER A 114 14.00 -10.72 25.32
N TRP A 115 14.67 -11.10 24.23
CA TRP A 115 14.08 -11.20 22.90
C TRP A 115 13.11 -12.38 22.74
N GLU A 116 13.29 -13.47 23.50
CA GLU A 116 12.57 -14.75 23.29
C GLU A 116 11.04 -14.59 23.25
N LYS A 117 10.49 -13.73 24.12
CA LYS A 117 9.06 -13.42 24.11
C LYS A 117 8.62 -12.76 22.80
N TYR A 118 9.39 -11.82 22.31
CA TYR A 118 9.08 -11.06 21.09
C TYR A 118 9.37 -11.88 19.83
N ASP A 119 10.41 -12.73 19.86
CA ASP A 119 10.66 -13.71 18.79
C ASP A 119 9.46 -14.62 18.58
N LEU A 120 8.90 -15.16 19.67
CA LEU A 120 7.69 -15.99 19.61
C LEU A 120 6.49 -15.24 18.99
N ILE A 121 6.28 -13.97 19.35
CA ILE A 121 5.20 -13.15 18.78
C ILE A 121 5.41 -12.99 17.27
N VAL A 122 6.64 -12.70 16.82
CA VAL A 122 6.96 -12.53 15.40
C VAL A 122 6.78 -13.85 14.66
N ASP A 123 7.31 -14.98 15.20
CA ASP A 123 7.16 -16.30 14.61
C ASP A 123 5.68 -16.69 14.43
N LEU A 124 4.85 -16.42 15.44
CA LEU A 124 3.42 -16.68 15.37
C LEU A 124 2.70 -15.79 14.36
N CYS A 125 3.00 -14.49 14.31
CA CYS A 125 2.39 -13.61 13.32
C CYS A 125 2.71 -14.08 11.89
N GLU A 126 3.95 -14.52 11.62
CA GLU A 126 4.32 -15.12 10.33
C GLU A 126 3.57 -16.43 10.07
N GLU A 127 3.46 -17.30 11.06
CA GLU A 127 2.71 -18.58 10.96
C GLU A 127 1.24 -18.35 10.55
N TYR A 128 0.61 -17.29 11.08
CA TYR A 128 -0.77 -16.92 10.76
C TYR A 128 -0.91 -15.92 9.57
N GLY A 129 0.20 -15.57 8.90
CA GLY A 129 0.19 -14.69 7.72
C GLY A 129 -0.16 -13.22 8.03
N LEU A 130 0.10 -12.76 9.24
CA LEU A 130 -0.20 -11.41 9.73
C LEU A 130 1.06 -10.54 9.72
N GLN A 131 0.98 -9.34 9.15
CA GLN A 131 2.05 -8.36 9.18
C GLN A 131 2.03 -7.57 10.50
N ILE A 132 3.21 -7.13 10.95
CA ILE A 132 3.36 -6.39 12.21
C ILE A 132 3.63 -4.92 11.95
N VAL A 133 2.88 -4.05 12.63
CA VAL A 133 3.27 -2.66 12.91
C VAL A 133 3.87 -2.63 14.31
N ALA A 134 5.18 -2.53 14.41
CA ALA A 134 5.89 -2.58 15.69
C ALA A 134 6.00 -1.20 16.31
N ARG A 135 5.30 -0.95 17.42
CA ARG A 135 5.44 0.26 18.22
C ARG A 135 6.65 0.14 19.14
N LEU A 136 7.63 1.04 18.97
CA LEU A 136 8.87 1.09 19.73
C LEU A 136 8.82 2.28 20.72
N ASP A 137 8.67 1.98 22.01
CA ASP A 137 8.58 2.98 23.07
C ASP A 137 9.02 2.40 24.42
N ARG A 138 8.66 3.04 25.54
CA ARG A 138 8.92 2.59 26.91
C ARG A 138 10.41 2.36 27.19
N PRO A 139 11.22 3.44 27.21
CA PRO A 139 12.66 3.32 27.47
C PRO A 139 12.93 2.77 28.88
N PRO A 140 14.02 1.99 29.05
CA PRO A 140 14.42 1.45 30.34
C PRO A 140 14.95 2.53 31.30
N ASP A 141 14.92 2.22 32.61
CA ASP A 141 15.28 3.17 33.67
C ASP A 141 16.73 3.68 33.58
N TRP A 142 17.65 2.87 33.05
CA TRP A 142 19.06 3.24 32.90
C TRP A 142 19.31 4.37 31.87
N THR A 143 18.33 4.68 31.02
CA THR A 143 18.42 5.74 29.99
C THR A 143 18.11 7.13 30.53
N ARG A 144 17.63 7.25 31.76
CA ARG A 144 17.06 8.49 32.31
C ARG A 144 17.50 8.71 33.75
N GLN A 145 17.64 9.96 34.13
CA GLN A 145 17.84 10.37 35.53
C GLN A 145 16.50 10.46 36.29
N ASP A 146 15.42 10.89 35.61
CA ASP A 146 14.07 10.96 36.18
C ASP A 146 13.20 9.83 35.64
N ASN A 147 12.90 8.86 36.50
CA ASN A 147 12.10 7.67 36.24
C ASN A 147 10.69 7.72 36.84
N THR A 148 10.18 8.95 37.12
CA THR A 148 8.83 9.14 37.68
C THR A 148 7.75 8.58 36.75
N TYR A 149 7.94 8.76 35.43
CA TYR A 149 7.04 8.26 34.37
C TYR A 149 7.82 7.40 33.38
N LYS A 150 7.29 6.20 33.11
CA LYS A 150 7.90 5.24 32.19
C LYS A 150 7.85 5.69 30.73
N GLU A 151 6.94 6.59 30.42
CA GLU A 151 6.71 7.17 29.11
C GLU A 151 7.67 8.35 28.82
N ARG A 152 8.44 8.80 29.80
CA ARG A 152 9.44 9.85 29.59
C ARG A 152 10.51 9.38 28.59
N PRO A 153 10.85 10.17 27.55
CA PRO A 153 11.92 9.82 26.62
C PRO A 153 13.27 9.72 27.33
N PRO A 154 14.25 9.02 26.72
CA PRO A 154 15.61 8.93 27.26
C PRO A 154 16.30 10.30 27.26
N ASP A 155 17.23 10.50 28.19
CA ASP A 155 18.01 11.75 28.26
C ASP A 155 18.97 11.89 27.06
N ASN A 156 19.40 10.77 26.46
CA ASN A 156 20.20 10.73 25.25
C ASN A 156 19.47 9.95 24.13
N PHE A 157 19.09 10.62 23.06
CA PHE A 157 18.36 10.00 21.93
C PHE A 157 19.20 9.03 21.12
N ASP A 158 20.53 9.10 21.16
CA ASP A 158 21.40 8.13 20.51
C ASP A 158 21.24 6.72 21.11
N ASP A 159 20.94 6.60 22.41
CA ASP A 159 20.65 5.32 23.05
C ASP A 159 19.36 4.69 22.49
N TYR A 160 18.33 5.52 22.24
CA TYR A 160 17.12 5.07 21.56
C TYR A 160 17.39 4.67 20.11
N GLY A 161 18.19 5.44 19.39
CA GLY A 161 18.61 5.10 18.02
C GLY A 161 19.35 3.76 17.95
N ASP A 162 20.23 3.46 18.91
CA ASP A 162 20.94 2.19 18.96
C ASP A 162 19.99 1.00 19.25
N PHE A 163 18.99 1.19 20.09
CA PHE A 163 17.92 0.21 20.29
C PHE A 163 17.11 -0.01 19.00
N VAL A 164 16.70 1.05 18.32
CA VAL A 164 15.98 0.96 17.04
C VAL A 164 16.81 0.21 16.00
N TYR A 165 18.11 0.50 15.92
CA TYR A 165 19.03 -0.25 15.04
C TYR A 165 19.03 -1.73 15.38
N ALA A 166 19.22 -2.09 16.65
CA ALA A 166 19.27 -3.49 17.08
C ALA A 166 17.96 -4.23 16.81
N PHE A 167 16.83 -3.56 17.00
CA PHE A 167 15.50 -4.08 16.69
C PHE A 167 15.32 -4.37 15.20
N VAL A 168 15.59 -3.39 14.35
CA VAL A 168 15.42 -3.51 12.90
C VAL A 168 16.40 -4.53 12.31
N ASP A 169 17.65 -4.57 12.77
CA ASP A 169 18.63 -5.55 12.33
C ASP A 169 18.22 -6.99 12.69
N ARG A 170 17.66 -7.19 13.92
CA ARG A 170 17.15 -8.48 14.36
C ARG A 170 16.00 -9.00 13.52
N TYR A 171 15.05 -8.14 13.20
CA TYR A 171 13.82 -8.51 12.48
C TYR A 171 13.84 -8.07 11.01
N ARG A 172 15.03 -7.90 10.44
CA ARG A 172 15.19 -7.51 9.03
C ARG A 172 14.46 -8.46 8.10
N GLY A 173 13.62 -7.89 7.21
CA GLY A 173 12.79 -8.65 6.29
C GLY A 173 11.54 -9.29 6.90
N ARG A 174 11.43 -9.34 8.25
CA ARG A 174 10.30 -9.91 9.00
C ARG A 174 9.33 -8.84 9.49
N ILE A 175 9.86 -7.74 10.06
CA ILE A 175 9.07 -6.57 10.47
C ILE A 175 9.50 -5.40 9.59
N ARG A 176 8.59 -4.96 8.71
CA ARG A 176 8.87 -3.89 7.76
C ARG A 176 8.31 -2.53 8.19
N TYR A 177 7.46 -2.49 9.20
CA TYR A 177 6.75 -1.28 9.64
C TYR A 177 7.01 -1.05 11.12
N ILE A 178 7.72 0.03 11.43
CA ILE A 178 8.03 0.41 12.81
C ILE A 178 7.47 1.79 13.12
N GLN A 179 6.80 1.92 14.24
CA GLN A 179 6.27 3.18 14.75
C GLN A 179 7.18 3.72 15.85
N ILE A 180 7.56 4.97 15.73
CA ILE A 180 8.46 5.64 16.66
C ILE A 180 7.66 6.42 17.70
N TRP A 181 7.57 5.87 18.92
CA TRP A 181 6.85 6.46 20.05
C TRP A 181 5.32 6.34 19.96
N ASN A 182 4.63 6.94 20.97
CA ASN A 182 3.18 7.03 21.09
C ASN A 182 2.77 8.38 21.67
N GLU A 183 1.79 9.06 21.11
CA GLU A 183 1.09 10.25 21.59
C GLU A 183 1.97 11.32 22.30
N PRO A 184 3.11 11.74 21.72
CA PRO A 184 4.04 12.64 22.39
C PRO A 184 3.45 14.04 22.64
N ASN A 185 2.24 14.31 22.15
CA ASN A 185 1.53 15.57 22.30
C ASN A 185 0.69 15.66 23.57
N ILE A 186 0.66 14.62 24.43
CA ILE A 186 -0.11 14.61 25.68
C ILE A 186 0.69 14.10 26.87
N PHE A 187 0.30 14.55 28.07
CA PHE A 187 0.69 13.92 29.32
C PHE A 187 -0.13 12.63 29.54
N PRO A 188 0.47 11.53 30.02
CA PRO A 188 1.88 11.38 30.43
C PRO A 188 2.80 10.79 29.35
N GLU A 189 2.38 10.68 28.08
CA GLU A 189 3.10 9.98 27.01
C GLU A 189 4.45 10.65 26.63
N TRP A 190 4.68 11.89 27.09
CA TRP A 190 5.98 12.57 27.05
C TRP A 190 6.61 12.74 28.45
N GLY A 191 6.18 11.92 29.43
CA GLY A 191 6.59 12.02 30.82
C GLY A 191 5.94 13.19 31.57
N ASN A 192 6.62 13.69 32.61
CA ASN A 192 6.18 14.81 33.45
C ASN A 192 6.69 16.17 32.98
N GLN A 193 7.30 16.22 31.82
CA GLN A 193 7.78 17.47 31.21
C GLN A 193 6.73 18.03 30.24
N PRO A 194 6.79 19.35 29.93
CA PRO A 194 5.96 19.91 28.88
C PRO A 194 6.17 19.16 27.56
N VAL A 195 5.09 18.93 26.78
CA VAL A 195 5.19 18.34 25.46
C VAL A 195 5.98 19.24 24.52
N ASP A 196 6.82 18.64 23.66
CA ASP A 196 7.81 19.38 22.87
C ASP A 196 7.95 18.77 21.47
N PRO A 197 7.30 19.37 20.45
CA PRO A 197 7.37 18.89 19.06
C PRO A 197 8.79 18.89 18.48
N GLU A 198 9.65 19.82 18.87
CA GLU A 198 11.03 19.91 18.39
C GLU A 198 11.88 18.75 18.94
N GLN A 199 11.74 18.44 20.23
CA GLN A 199 12.41 17.29 20.85
C GLN A 199 11.92 15.98 20.23
N TYR A 200 10.60 15.84 20.00
CA TYR A 200 10.09 14.63 19.33
C TYR A 200 10.63 14.51 17.90
N ALA A 201 10.68 15.61 17.14
CA ALA A 201 11.28 15.60 15.79
C ALA A 201 12.77 15.20 15.84
N ALA A 202 13.51 15.59 16.89
CA ALA A 202 14.90 15.18 17.07
C ALA A 202 15.03 13.67 17.39
N LEU A 203 14.16 13.12 18.26
CA LEU A 203 14.07 11.69 18.55
C LEU A 203 13.75 10.89 17.27
N LEU A 204 12.72 11.32 16.53
CA LEU A 204 12.28 10.70 15.28
C LEU A 204 13.40 10.67 14.23
N ARG A 205 14.15 11.76 14.09
CA ARG A 205 15.30 11.85 13.18
C ARG A 205 16.37 10.80 13.51
N VAL A 206 16.76 10.67 14.78
CA VAL A 206 17.76 9.67 15.20
C VAL A 206 17.24 8.26 14.92
N ALA A 207 16.00 7.97 15.31
CA ALA A 207 15.37 6.68 15.08
C ALA A 207 15.31 6.32 13.60
N TYR A 208 14.86 7.24 12.74
CA TYR A 208 14.77 7.06 11.29
C TYR A 208 16.14 6.72 10.66
N GLN A 209 17.16 7.52 10.98
CA GLN A 209 18.50 7.31 10.45
C GLN A 209 19.07 5.96 10.85
N ARG A 210 18.86 5.55 12.09
CA ARG A 210 19.33 4.25 12.60
C ARG A 210 18.53 3.09 12.02
N ALA A 211 17.22 3.24 11.86
CA ALA A 211 16.37 2.25 11.20
C ALA A 211 16.80 2.02 9.75
N LYS A 212 16.95 3.08 8.95
CA LYS A 212 17.38 2.99 7.53
C LYS A 212 18.81 2.50 7.39
N GLN A 213 19.68 2.71 8.38
CA GLN A 213 21.04 2.14 8.43
C GLN A 213 20.99 0.61 8.64
N ALA A 214 20.06 0.12 9.48
CA ALA A 214 19.89 -1.30 9.74
C ALA A 214 19.23 -2.01 8.54
N ASP A 215 18.11 -1.45 8.03
CA ASP A 215 17.44 -1.94 6.83
C ASP A 215 16.89 -0.76 6.01
N PRO A 216 17.39 -0.50 4.79
CA PRO A 216 16.85 0.56 3.94
C PRO A 216 15.40 0.33 3.50
N ASN A 217 14.89 -0.91 3.59
CA ASN A 217 13.54 -1.30 3.18
C ASN A 217 12.51 -1.25 4.33
N VAL A 218 12.90 -0.86 5.55
CA VAL A 218 11.95 -0.66 6.64
C VAL A 218 11.19 0.65 6.44
N TYR A 219 9.89 0.64 6.68
CA TYR A 219 9.05 1.84 6.73
C TYR A 219 8.95 2.37 8.16
N VAL A 220 9.20 3.65 8.32
CA VAL A 220 9.14 4.34 9.60
C VAL A 220 7.84 5.14 9.68
N LEU A 221 7.00 4.80 10.65
CA LEU A 221 5.80 5.53 11.00
C LEU A 221 6.14 6.57 12.08
N SER A 222 5.59 7.79 11.96
CA SER A 222 5.62 8.76 13.06
C SER A 222 4.81 8.23 14.26
N ALA A 223 4.98 8.82 15.45
CA ALA A 223 4.02 8.61 16.51
C ALA A 223 2.64 9.13 16.08
N PRO A 224 1.56 8.40 16.41
CA PRO A 224 0.22 8.96 16.32
C PRO A 224 0.09 10.10 17.34
N LEU A 225 -0.69 11.10 16.99
CA LEU A 225 -1.00 12.19 17.91
C LEU A 225 -2.38 11.99 18.51
N ALA A 226 -2.48 12.11 19.84
CA ALA A 226 -3.76 12.06 20.52
C ALA A 226 -4.67 13.20 20.03
N ILE A 227 -5.92 12.88 19.69
CA ILE A 227 -6.91 13.91 19.35
C ILE A 227 -7.29 14.68 20.61
N THR A 228 -6.99 15.98 20.65
CA THR A 228 -7.25 16.83 21.81
C THR A 228 -7.41 18.30 21.43
N LEU A 229 -8.13 19.06 22.24
CA LEU A 229 -8.18 20.52 22.09
C LEU A 229 -6.99 21.23 22.78
N GLY A 230 -6.16 20.46 23.45
CA GLY A 230 -4.98 20.95 24.15
C GLY A 230 -5.24 21.49 25.56
N GLN A 231 -4.19 21.52 26.38
CA GLN A 231 -4.17 22.09 27.72
C GLN A 231 -2.84 22.83 27.95
N GLN A 232 -2.91 24.11 28.24
CA GLN A 232 -1.73 24.91 28.50
C GLN A 232 -1.06 24.54 29.84
N HIS A 233 0.24 24.60 29.86
CA HIS A 233 1.04 24.53 31.09
C HIS A 233 0.98 25.88 31.84
N PRO A 234 1.10 25.89 33.19
CA PRO A 234 1.19 27.13 33.94
C PRO A 234 2.35 28.06 33.53
N GLU A 235 3.43 27.49 33.02
CA GLU A 235 4.54 28.24 32.44
C GLU A 235 4.18 28.72 31.03
N PRO A 236 4.26 30.05 30.76
CA PRO A 236 3.87 30.60 29.47
C PRO A 236 4.61 29.97 28.27
N GLY A 237 3.88 29.66 27.18
CA GLY A 237 4.44 29.07 25.96
C GLY A 237 4.68 27.57 26.03
N LYS A 238 4.32 26.92 27.14
CA LYS A 238 4.42 25.47 27.29
C LYS A 238 3.03 24.82 27.35
N TRP A 239 2.99 23.52 27.07
CA TRP A 239 1.77 22.72 27.00
C TRP A 239 1.88 21.47 27.89
N ILE A 240 0.81 21.14 28.59
CA ILE A 240 0.61 19.80 29.22
C ILE A 240 0.17 18.81 28.14
N SER A 241 -0.78 19.25 27.29
CA SER A 241 -1.23 18.54 26.11
C SER A 241 -1.41 19.56 24.99
N MET A 242 -0.86 19.30 23.82
CA MET A 242 -0.96 20.19 22.66
C MET A 242 -1.92 19.60 21.63
N ASN A 243 -2.73 20.46 21.03
CA ASN A 243 -3.61 20.06 19.94
C ASN A 243 -2.80 19.37 18.84
N GLU A 244 -3.31 18.27 18.29
CA GLU A 244 -2.59 17.42 17.33
C GLU A 244 -2.23 18.14 16.03
N ILE A 245 -3.06 19.10 15.61
CA ILE A 245 -2.85 19.88 14.38
C ILE A 245 -1.68 20.85 14.57
N ASP A 246 -1.68 21.57 15.70
CA ASP A 246 -0.62 22.52 16.03
C ASP A 246 0.69 21.78 16.32
N TYR A 247 0.62 20.60 16.97
CA TYR A 247 1.79 19.77 17.25
C TYR A 247 2.45 19.28 15.95
N LEU A 248 1.66 18.79 15.01
CA LEU A 248 2.15 18.34 13.69
C LEU A 248 2.77 19.51 12.92
N ASP A 249 2.14 20.69 12.92
CA ASP A 249 2.67 21.89 12.26
C ASP A 249 4.05 22.28 12.83
N GLU A 250 4.22 22.24 14.16
CA GLU A 250 5.52 22.49 14.81
C GLU A 250 6.54 21.39 14.54
N MET A 251 6.13 20.11 14.45
CA MET A 251 7.02 19.02 14.01
C MET A 251 7.57 19.29 12.60
N TYR A 252 6.71 19.71 11.66
CA TYR A 252 7.16 20.06 10.29
C TYR A 252 8.11 21.25 10.29
N LYS A 253 7.87 22.29 11.10
CA LYS A 253 8.78 23.42 11.29
C LYS A 253 10.13 22.99 11.85
N ALA A 254 10.15 21.97 12.71
CA ALA A 254 11.36 21.36 13.25
C ALA A 254 12.07 20.42 12.25
N GLY A 255 11.54 20.26 11.03
CA GLY A 255 12.15 19.45 9.97
C GLY A 255 11.83 17.96 10.01
N ALA A 256 10.75 17.54 10.67
CA ALA A 256 10.37 16.15 10.79
C ALA A 256 10.02 15.48 9.45
N LYS A 257 9.68 16.26 8.41
CA LYS A 257 9.28 15.78 7.07
C LYS A 257 10.16 14.66 6.53
N GLU A 258 11.48 14.76 6.68
CA GLU A 258 12.45 13.84 6.10
C GLU A 258 12.66 12.55 6.92
N TYR A 259 11.93 12.40 8.06
CA TYR A 259 12.23 11.35 9.03
C TYR A 259 11.06 10.44 9.37
N PHE A 260 10.06 10.37 8.49
CA PHE A 260 9.04 9.32 8.49
C PHE A 260 8.57 9.05 7.05
N ASP A 261 8.15 7.82 6.80
CA ASP A 261 7.60 7.38 5.50
C ASP A 261 6.06 7.43 5.51
N ILE A 262 5.45 7.22 6.66
CA ILE A 262 4.00 7.13 6.89
C ILE A 262 3.64 8.01 8.08
N LEU A 263 2.61 8.86 7.95
CA LEU A 263 2.05 9.56 9.09
C LEU A 263 1.10 8.63 9.85
N SER A 264 1.32 8.43 11.15
CA SER A 264 0.33 7.78 12.02
C SER A 264 -0.65 8.79 12.59
N ALA A 265 -1.94 8.43 12.64
CA ALA A 265 -2.99 9.26 13.19
C ALA A 265 -3.90 8.47 14.12
N ASN A 266 -4.22 8.98 15.31
CA ASN A 266 -5.35 8.49 16.08
C ASN A 266 -6.65 9.11 15.57
N ALA A 267 -7.68 8.29 15.39
CA ALA A 267 -8.93 8.71 14.78
C ALA A 267 -10.13 8.05 15.46
N PHE A 268 -10.39 8.45 16.70
CA PHE A 268 -11.58 8.03 17.42
C PHE A 268 -12.80 8.85 16.98
N GLY A 269 -13.93 8.18 16.76
CA GLY A 269 -15.17 8.83 16.35
C GLY A 269 -15.96 9.44 17.50
N LEU A 270 -15.67 9.04 18.76
CA LEU A 270 -16.40 9.41 19.97
C LEU A 270 -17.91 9.08 19.84
N GLY A 271 -18.80 10.06 19.91
CA GLY A 271 -20.25 9.87 19.75
C GLY A 271 -20.76 10.18 18.34
N SER A 272 -19.90 10.49 17.39
CA SER A 272 -20.29 10.95 16.05
C SER A 272 -20.17 9.86 15.00
N PRO A 273 -21.06 9.81 13.99
CA PRO A 273 -20.92 8.92 12.84
C PRO A 273 -19.68 9.33 11.99
N PRO A 274 -19.13 8.39 11.18
CA PRO A 274 -17.91 8.65 10.42
C PRO A 274 -18.04 9.74 9.35
N GLU A 275 -19.26 10.02 8.88
CA GLU A 275 -19.53 11.04 7.86
C GLU A 275 -19.64 12.46 8.47
N GLU A 276 -19.63 12.61 9.80
CA GLU A 276 -19.73 13.92 10.41
C GLU A 276 -18.50 14.78 10.05
N PRO A 277 -18.70 15.96 9.41
CA PRO A 277 -17.61 16.78 8.92
C PRO A 277 -16.67 17.25 10.04
N ALA A 278 -15.38 17.34 9.71
CA ALA A 278 -14.36 17.88 10.60
C ALA A 278 -14.68 19.32 11.03
N GLN A 279 -14.58 19.60 12.33
CA GLN A 279 -14.74 20.92 12.89
C GLN A 279 -13.59 21.22 13.88
N PRO A 280 -13.03 22.44 13.94
CA PRO A 280 -11.84 22.74 14.74
C PRO A 280 -11.99 22.46 16.25
N ARG A 281 -13.22 22.51 16.77
CA ARG A 281 -13.52 22.32 18.21
C ARG A 281 -14.32 21.07 18.54
N VAL A 282 -14.54 20.20 17.55
CA VAL A 282 -15.24 18.92 17.71
C VAL A 282 -14.22 17.81 17.50
N LEU A 283 -14.07 16.93 18.47
CA LEU A 283 -13.27 15.72 18.33
C LEU A 283 -14.11 14.65 17.66
N ASN A 284 -13.80 14.31 16.42
CA ASN A 284 -14.47 13.26 15.64
C ASN A 284 -13.50 12.60 14.64
N PHE A 285 -13.96 11.56 13.98
CA PHE A 285 -13.17 10.78 13.03
C PHE A 285 -12.54 11.63 11.92
N GLN A 286 -13.30 12.58 11.34
CA GLN A 286 -12.81 13.36 10.21
C GLN A 286 -11.78 14.45 10.55
N ARG A 287 -11.43 14.63 11.82
CA ARG A 287 -10.35 15.56 12.20
C ARG A 287 -9.00 15.25 11.56
N VAL A 288 -8.78 14.01 11.17
CA VAL A 288 -7.58 13.61 10.39
C VAL A 288 -7.40 14.44 9.13
N LEU A 289 -8.45 15.01 8.55
CA LEU A 289 -8.37 15.92 7.41
C LEU A 289 -7.53 17.17 7.72
N PHE A 290 -7.56 17.67 8.95
CA PHE A 290 -6.71 18.79 9.35
C PHE A 290 -5.22 18.39 9.43
N LEU A 291 -4.92 17.14 9.80
CA LEU A 291 -3.54 16.64 9.73
C LEU A 291 -3.10 16.52 8.27
N ARG A 292 -3.98 16.03 7.40
CA ARG A 292 -3.74 15.99 5.96
C ARG A 292 -3.49 17.37 5.36
N ASP A 293 -4.27 18.39 5.76
CA ASP A 293 -4.07 19.79 5.34
C ASP A 293 -2.69 20.33 5.78
N VAL A 294 -2.21 19.92 6.96
CA VAL A 294 -0.83 20.25 7.39
C VAL A 294 0.19 19.61 6.45
N MET A 295 0.10 18.29 6.19
CA MET A 295 1.01 17.59 5.26
C MET A 295 1.06 18.28 3.91
N GLU A 296 -0.09 18.62 3.33
CA GLU A 296 -0.18 19.27 2.02
C GLU A 296 0.45 20.67 2.00
N ARG A 297 0.27 21.46 3.06
CA ARG A 297 0.92 22.77 3.22
C ARG A 297 2.45 22.69 3.20
N TYR A 298 3.01 21.60 3.72
CA TYR A 298 4.46 21.34 3.71
C TYR A 298 4.94 20.56 2.47
N GLY A 299 4.04 20.30 1.50
CA GLY A 299 4.37 19.58 0.26
C GLY A 299 4.71 18.11 0.51
N ASP A 300 3.98 17.47 1.42
CA ASP A 300 4.15 16.08 1.83
C ASP A 300 2.91 15.22 1.48
N ALA A 301 2.20 15.63 0.42
CA ALA A 301 0.98 14.98 -0.05
C ALA A 301 1.19 13.54 -0.57
N ASP A 302 2.43 13.18 -0.90
CA ASP A 302 2.77 11.86 -1.45
C ASP A 302 2.98 10.79 -0.38
N LYS A 303 2.87 11.14 0.90
CA LYS A 303 2.91 10.18 2.00
C LYS A 303 1.52 9.74 2.41
N PRO A 304 1.35 8.45 2.77
CA PRO A 304 0.09 7.93 3.29
C PRO A 304 -0.13 8.32 4.74
N VAL A 305 -1.38 8.19 5.19
CA VAL A 305 -1.76 8.22 6.59
C VAL A 305 -2.28 6.85 6.99
N TRP A 306 -1.73 6.27 8.05
CA TRP A 306 -2.22 5.05 8.69
C TRP A 306 -2.87 5.39 10.03
N PHE A 307 -4.01 4.77 10.28
CA PHE A 307 -4.82 5.02 11.47
C PHE A 307 -4.35 4.08 12.58
N ASP A 308 -3.67 4.67 13.56
CA ASP A 308 -2.93 3.93 14.56
C ASP A 308 -3.82 3.39 15.68
N GLU A 309 -4.72 4.22 16.17
CA GLU A 309 -5.81 3.85 17.07
C GLU A 309 -7.12 4.42 16.52
N TYR A 310 -8.04 3.52 16.23
CA TYR A 310 -9.26 3.82 15.50
C TYR A 310 -10.45 3.07 16.07
N GLY A 311 -11.59 3.74 16.24
CA GLY A 311 -12.82 3.08 16.67
C GLY A 311 -13.79 3.94 17.45
N TRP A 312 -14.87 3.29 17.90
CA TRP A 312 -15.95 3.83 18.73
C TRP A 312 -16.14 3.00 19.99
N ASN A 313 -16.66 3.64 21.04
CA ASN A 313 -16.81 3.04 22.35
C ASN A 313 -18.26 2.61 22.62
N ALA A 314 -18.50 1.33 22.92
CA ALA A 314 -19.82 0.79 23.24
C ALA A 314 -20.00 0.55 24.75
N SER A 315 -19.69 1.54 25.59
CA SER A 315 -19.89 1.46 27.05
C SER A 315 -21.36 1.23 27.42
N PRO A 316 -21.63 0.51 28.52
CA PRO A 316 -22.96 0.25 29.02
C PRO A 316 -23.79 1.52 29.27
N ALA A 317 -25.13 1.40 29.17
CA ALA A 317 -26.05 2.51 29.31
C ALA A 317 -26.09 3.09 30.73
N ASP A 318 -25.67 2.36 31.73
CA ASP A 318 -25.66 2.74 33.15
C ASP A 318 -24.36 3.48 33.59
N PHE A 319 -23.39 3.68 32.68
CA PHE A 319 -22.22 4.49 32.95
C PHE A 319 -22.59 5.96 33.13
N THR A 320 -21.95 6.60 34.14
CA THR A 320 -22.10 8.06 34.37
C THR A 320 -21.30 8.87 33.37
N GLU A 321 -21.62 10.18 33.25
CA GLU A 321 -20.86 11.11 32.39
C GLU A 321 -19.36 11.16 32.72
N GLU A 322 -18.99 11.04 34.01
CA GLU A 322 -17.58 11.02 34.41
C GLU A 322 -16.84 9.75 33.98
N GLN A 323 -17.57 8.63 33.78
CA GLN A 323 -16.99 7.38 33.29
C GLN A 323 -16.87 7.38 31.76
N LEU A 324 -17.65 8.19 31.04
CA LEU A 324 -17.73 8.23 29.59
C LEU A 324 -16.70 9.17 28.96
N ILE A 325 -15.43 9.04 29.32
CA ILE A 325 -14.33 9.87 28.77
C ILE A 325 -14.21 9.76 27.23
N TRP A 326 -14.69 8.67 26.65
CA TRP A 326 -14.68 8.42 25.20
C TRP A 326 -16.08 8.61 24.58
N GLN A 327 -17.02 9.21 25.32
CA GLN A 327 -18.45 9.17 24.98
C GLN A 327 -18.93 7.70 24.79
N ARG A 328 -20.06 7.48 24.17
CA ARG A 328 -20.50 6.13 23.82
C ARG A 328 -21.46 6.15 22.64
N VAL A 329 -21.49 5.00 21.96
CA VAL A 329 -22.51 4.62 20.97
C VAL A 329 -23.10 3.27 21.38
N SER A 330 -24.13 2.78 20.72
CA SER A 330 -24.60 1.40 20.89
C SER A 330 -23.60 0.39 20.28
N GLU A 331 -23.73 -0.89 20.59
CA GLU A 331 -22.88 -1.92 19.99
C GLU A 331 -23.09 -2.02 18.46
N GLU A 332 -24.33 -1.82 18.01
CA GLU A 332 -24.69 -1.77 16.61
C GLU A 332 -24.03 -0.57 15.90
N GLU A 333 -24.06 0.60 16.51
CA GLU A 333 -23.40 1.80 15.98
C GLU A 333 -21.88 1.64 16.02
N GLN A 334 -21.29 1.06 17.08
CA GLN A 334 -19.87 0.77 17.13
C GLN A 334 -19.45 -0.05 15.90
N ALA A 335 -20.17 -1.12 15.62
CA ALA A 335 -19.85 -2.00 14.50
C ALA A 335 -20.05 -1.31 13.14
N GLN A 336 -21.17 -0.60 12.97
CA GLN A 336 -21.48 0.14 11.75
C GLN A 336 -20.52 1.30 11.51
N TYR A 337 -20.19 2.09 12.53
CA TYR A 337 -19.30 3.24 12.39
C TYR A 337 -17.85 2.82 12.19
N THR A 338 -17.42 1.73 12.86
CA THR A 338 -16.06 1.19 12.66
C THR A 338 -15.87 0.72 11.20
N LEU A 339 -16.83 -0.02 10.64
CA LEU A 339 -16.75 -0.42 9.24
C LEU A 339 -16.96 0.78 8.30
N GLY A 340 -18.01 1.57 8.53
CA GLY A 340 -18.37 2.70 7.67
C GLY A 340 -17.28 3.76 7.55
N GLY A 341 -16.47 3.98 8.60
CA GLY A 341 -15.34 4.89 8.53
C GLY A 341 -14.21 4.38 7.63
N ILE A 342 -13.93 3.07 7.65
CA ILE A 342 -12.96 2.45 6.73
C ILE A 342 -13.45 2.56 5.28
N GLU A 343 -14.72 2.19 5.03
CA GLU A 343 -15.34 2.28 3.71
C GLU A 343 -15.36 3.72 3.19
N TYR A 344 -15.75 4.67 4.04
CA TYR A 344 -15.73 6.11 3.70
C TYR A 344 -14.34 6.59 3.33
N ALA A 345 -13.32 6.21 4.09
CA ALA A 345 -11.94 6.60 3.82
C ALA A 345 -11.43 5.98 2.50
N GLN A 346 -11.70 4.71 2.24
CA GLN A 346 -11.33 4.05 0.99
C GLN A 346 -11.97 4.72 -0.24
N GLU A 347 -13.21 5.21 -0.11
CA GLU A 347 -13.91 5.89 -1.20
C GLU A 347 -13.42 7.33 -1.42
N HIS A 348 -13.05 8.05 -0.34
CA HIS A 348 -12.83 9.50 -0.40
C HIS A 348 -11.38 9.93 -0.16
N TRP A 349 -10.53 9.08 0.45
CA TRP A 349 -9.18 9.42 0.88
C TRP A 349 -8.12 8.52 0.24
N PRO A 350 -7.64 8.83 -0.98
CA PRO A 350 -6.66 8.00 -1.70
C PRO A 350 -5.31 7.89 -0.98
N TRP A 351 -5.12 8.63 0.11
CA TRP A 351 -3.95 8.63 0.96
C TRP A 351 -4.12 7.77 2.24
N ALA A 352 -5.32 7.21 2.47
CA ALA A 352 -5.57 6.34 3.62
C ALA A 352 -5.03 4.93 3.36
N GLY A 353 -4.35 4.35 4.34
CA GLY A 353 -3.83 2.98 4.30
C GLY A 353 -4.51 2.08 5.33
N VAL A 354 -3.76 1.64 6.34
CA VAL A 354 -4.21 0.68 7.36
C VAL A 354 -4.99 1.37 8.48
N PHE A 355 -6.03 0.71 8.97
CA PHE A 355 -6.81 1.07 10.16
C PHE A 355 -6.58 0.04 11.25
N ASN A 356 -5.79 0.36 12.26
CA ASN A 356 -5.60 -0.49 13.42
C ASN A 356 -6.70 -0.24 14.44
N ILE A 357 -7.74 -1.07 14.42
CA ILE A 357 -8.89 -0.97 15.30
C ILE A 357 -8.41 -1.08 16.76
N TRP A 358 -8.85 -0.15 17.58
CA TRP A 358 -8.60 -0.13 19.02
C TRP A 358 -9.73 -0.86 19.73
N TYR A 359 -9.51 -2.03 20.26
CA TYR A 359 -8.46 -3.02 20.17
C TYR A 359 -9.06 -4.43 19.95
N PHE A 360 -8.24 -5.43 19.58
CA PHE A 360 -8.75 -6.77 19.27
C PHE A 360 -9.36 -7.45 20.50
N ARG A 361 -8.54 -7.78 21.52
CA ARG A 361 -8.97 -8.49 22.74
C ARG A 361 -8.28 -7.90 23.97
N GLN A 362 -9.02 -7.79 25.07
CA GLN A 362 -8.48 -7.34 26.33
C GLN A 362 -7.53 -8.38 26.93
N VAL A 363 -6.31 -7.95 27.19
CA VAL A 363 -5.29 -8.68 27.96
C VAL A 363 -4.70 -7.72 28.98
N GLY A 364 -4.73 -8.07 30.28
CA GLY A 364 -4.20 -7.23 31.36
C GLY A 364 -5.30 -6.59 32.23
N ASN A 365 -5.10 -5.37 32.69
CA ASN A 365 -5.81 -4.81 33.85
C ASN A 365 -6.87 -3.75 33.52
N ILE A 366 -7.39 -3.65 32.29
CA ILE A 366 -8.52 -2.75 32.04
C ILE A 366 -9.78 -3.43 32.59
N SER A 367 -10.34 -2.82 33.65
CA SER A 367 -11.53 -3.34 34.31
C SER A 367 -12.83 -3.01 33.56
N PRO A 368 -13.85 -3.89 33.62
CA PRO A 368 -15.18 -3.61 33.00
C PRO A 368 -15.93 -2.38 33.57
N ASP A 369 -15.47 -1.80 34.67
CA ASP A 369 -16.01 -0.55 35.20
C ASP A 369 -15.38 0.71 34.56
N ARG A 370 -14.47 0.54 33.63
CA ARG A 370 -13.84 1.62 32.84
C ARG A 370 -14.35 1.62 31.40
N SER A 371 -14.58 2.80 30.84
CA SER A 371 -15.08 2.92 29.46
C SER A 371 -14.11 2.38 28.39
N ASP A 372 -12.81 2.51 28.60
CA ASP A 372 -11.79 1.99 27.68
C ASP A 372 -11.85 0.45 27.49
N TYR A 373 -12.50 -0.29 28.40
CA TYR A 373 -12.78 -1.73 28.21
C TYR A 373 -13.69 -2.03 27.00
N TYR A 374 -14.53 -1.09 26.58
CA TYR A 374 -15.63 -1.32 25.63
C TYR A 374 -15.31 -0.97 24.18
N PHE A 375 -14.04 -0.86 23.85
CA PHE A 375 -13.58 -0.77 22.45
C PHE A 375 -13.34 -2.13 21.79
N ARG A 376 -13.19 -3.19 22.59
CA ARG A 376 -12.72 -4.52 22.15
C ARG A 376 -13.59 -5.15 21.08
N MET A 377 -12.94 -5.84 20.13
CA MET A 377 -13.63 -6.66 19.12
C MET A 377 -14.01 -8.04 19.67
N VAL A 378 -13.24 -8.57 20.64
CA VAL A 378 -13.39 -9.90 21.23
C VAL A 378 -13.32 -9.79 22.74
N ASP A 379 -14.20 -10.49 23.44
CA ASP A 379 -14.20 -10.55 24.89
C ASP A 379 -13.01 -11.36 25.44
N VAL A 380 -12.72 -11.23 26.72
CA VAL A 380 -11.58 -11.91 27.40
C VAL A 380 -11.63 -13.43 27.22
N ASP A 381 -12.83 -14.00 27.17
CA ASP A 381 -13.09 -15.44 26.99
C ASP A 381 -13.13 -15.88 25.51
N PHE A 382 -12.69 -15.03 24.59
CA PHE A 382 -12.72 -15.23 23.14
C PHE A 382 -14.12 -15.20 22.50
N THR A 383 -15.12 -14.64 23.14
CA THR A 383 -16.44 -14.41 22.54
C THR A 383 -16.36 -13.20 21.58
N PRO A 384 -16.62 -13.38 20.27
CA PRO A 384 -16.59 -12.26 19.31
C PRO A 384 -17.78 -11.31 19.55
N ARG A 385 -17.51 -10.00 19.41
CA ARG A 385 -18.51 -8.94 19.44
C ARG A 385 -19.04 -8.65 18.03
N LEU A 386 -20.11 -7.85 17.93
CA LEU A 386 -20.69 -7.52 16.62
C LEU A 386 -19.70 -6.88 15.65
N VAL A 387 -18.82 -6.01 16.14
CA VAL A 387 -17.77 -5.36 15.33
C VAL A 387 -16.81 -6.39 14.71
N TYR A 388 -16.50 -7.48 15.41
CA TYR A 388 -15.65 -8.56 14.84
C TYR A 388 -16.30 -9.18 13.61
N TYR A 389 -17.56 -9.58 13.69
CA TYR A 389 -18.29 -10.21 12.57
C TYR A 389 -18.48 -9.27 11.38
N MET A 390 -18.69 -7.98 11.63
CA MET A 390 -18.81 -7.02 10.53
C MET A 390 -17.48 -6.81 9.81
N VAL A 391 -16.38 -6.72 10.56
CA VAL A 391 -15.03 -6.61 9.98
C VAL A 391 -14.67 -7.89 9.22
N GLU A 392 -14.88 -9.08 9.78
CA GLU A 392 -14.67 -10.37 9.11
C GLU A 392 -15.38 -10.43 7.76
N ARG A 393 -16.66 -10.08 7.75
CA ARG A 393 -17.45 -10.08 6.52
C ARG A 393 -16.93 -9.10 5.47
N ALA A 394 -16.55 -7.89 5.88
CA ALA A 394 -16.02 -6.87 4.98
C ALA A 394 -14.64 -7.23 4.46
N ALA A 395 -13.72 -7.67 5.35
CA ALA A 395 -12.37 -8.04 4.98
C ALA A 395 -12.33 -9.22 4.00
N LYS A 396 -13.30 -10.13 4.08
CA LYS A 396 -13.44 -11.23 3.13
C LYS A 396 -13.65 -10.77 1.68
N THR A 397 -14.25 -9.58 1.46
CA THR A 397 -14.45 -9.04 0.12
C THR A 397 -13.15 -8.63 -0.57
N LEU A 398 -12.07 -8.41 0.20
CA LEU A 398 -10.74 -8.14 -0.36
C LEU A 398 -10.15 -9.33 -1.12
N LEU A 399 -10.67 -10.54 -0.89
CA LEU A 399 -10.26 -11.77 -1.56
C LEU A 399 -11.13 -12.10 -2.79
N GLU A 400 -12.10 -11.24 -3.11
CA GLU A 400 -12.91 -11.39 -4.33
C GLU A 400 -12.07 -11.12 -5.57
N PRO A 401 -12.48 -11.64 -6.74
CA PRO A 401 -11.76 -11.43 -7.99
C PRO A 401 -11.58 -9.93 -8.30
N LEU A 402 -10.34 -9.55 -8.63
CA LEU A 402 -10.00 -8.18 -9.00
C LEU A 402 -10.78 -7.74 -10.24
N GLY A 403 -11.53 -6.65 -10.16
CA GLY A 403 -12.18 -6.02 -11.30
C GLY A 403 -11.20 -5.25 -12.20
N PRO A 404 -11.69 -4.48 -13.19
CA PRO A 404 -10.86 -3.53 -13.91
C PRO A 404 -10.26 -2.49 -12.96
N GLY A 405 -8.92 -2.35 -12.99
CA GLY A 405 -8.19 -1.47 -12.09
C GLY A 405 -6.68 -1.67 -12.21
N TYR A 406 -5.95 -0.91 -11.41
CA TYR A 406 -4.50 -0.97 -11.27
C TYR A 406 -4.16 -1.35 -9.82
N TYR A 407 -3.42 -2.43 -9.62
CA TYR A 407 -3.22 -3.08 -8.33
C TYR A 407 -1.73 -3.21 -8.03
N GLN A 408 -1.29 -2.64 -6.91
CA GLN A 408 0.09 -2.70 -6.46
C GLN A 408 0.47 -4.11 -5.99
N GLU A 409 1.77 -4.39 -5.91
CA GLU A 409 2.31 -5.63 -5.38
C GLU A 409 1.89 -5.90 -3.92
N THR A 410 1.45 -4.87 -3.21
CA THR A 410 0.96 -4.95 -1.83
C THR A 410 -0.54 -5.27 -1.72
N ASN A 411 -1.26 -5.33 -2.84
CA ASN A 411 -2.70 -5.62 -2.83
C ASN A 411 -3.00 -7.02 -2.25
N PRO A 412 -3.95 -7.16 -1.29
CA PRO A 412 -4.22 -8.41 -0.59
C PRO A 412 -4.74 -9.55 -1.48
N ALA A 413 -5.26 -9.25 -2.67
CA ALA A 413 -5.69 -10.27 -3.63
C ALA A 413 -4.53 -10.89 -4.44
N LEU A 414 -3.31 -10.37 -4.30
CA LEU A 414 -2.10 -10.94 -4.90
C LEU A 414 -1.44 -11.91 -3.92
N VAL A 415 -1.46 -13.19 -4.23
CA VAL A 415 -0.91 -14.25 -3.36
C VAL A 415 0.47 -14.64 -3.83
N PHE A 416 1.49 -14.26 -3.09
CA PHE A 416 2.89 -14.62 -3.32
C PHE A 416 3.27 -15.86 -2.52
N ASN A 417 3.84 -16.89 -3.18
CA ASN A 417 4.35 -18.09 -2.54
C ASN A 417 5.81 -18.34 -2.94
N GLY A 418 6.62 -18.87 -2.02
CA GLY A 418 8.06 -19.02 -2.19
C GLY A 418 8.82 -17.81 -1.66
N GLU A 419 10.00 -17.56 -2.22
CA GLU A 419 10.89 -16.48 -1.75
C GLU A 419 10.66 -15.20 -2.55
N TRP A 420 10.05 -14.21 -1.90
CA TRP A 420 9.81 -12.88 -2.43
C TRP A 420 10.29 -11.82 -1.44
N GLN A 421 11.07 -10.87 -1.94
CA GLN A 421 11.63 -9.77 -1.14
C GLN A 421 11.04 -8.43 -1.59
N PRO A 422 10.20 -7.79 -0.77
CA PRO A 422 9.74 -6.44 -1.04
C PRO A 422 10.89 -5.43 -0.86
N VAL A 423 11.00 -4.47 -1.79
CA VAL A 423 12.04 -3.43 -1.77
C VAL A 423 11.45 -2.06 -2.05
N ILE A 424 12.02 -1.03 -1.42
CA ILE A 424 11.72 0.37 -1.73
C ILE A 424 12.53 0.77 -2.97
N GLU A 425 11.84 1.21 -4.02
CA GLU A 425 12.42 1.66 -5.28
C GLU A 425 11.69 2.90 -5.80
N SER A 426 12.30 4.04 -5.67
CA SER A 426 11.68 5.33 -5.99
C SER A 426 11.21 5.50 -7.45
N ARG A 427 11.68 4.64 -8.36
CA ARG A 427 11.31 4.63 -9.79
C ARG A 427 10.19 3.65 -10.10
N ALA A 428 9.81 2.78 -9.17
CA ALA A 428 8.62 1.94 -9.28
C ALA A 428 7.35 2.76 -8.99
N SER A 429 6.19 2.25 -9.39
CA SER A 429 4.92 2.85 -9.00
C SER A 429 4.73 2.68 -7.48
N ALA A 430 4.06 3.62 -6.82
CA ALA A 430 3.99 3.65 -5.36
C ALA A 430 5.36 3.44 -4.64
N GLN A 431 6.49 3.73 -5.33
CA GLN A 431 7.86 3.68 -4.80
C GLN A 431 8.29 2.32 -4.21
N ALA A 432 7.65 1.23 -4.61
CA ALA A 432 7.95 -0.11 -4.15
C ALA A 432 7.81 -1.16 -5.25
N GLN A 433 8.47 -2.29 -5.09
CA GLN A 433 8.32 -3.48 -5.92
C GLN A 433 8.70 -4.73 -5.12
N ILE A 434 8.31 -5.90 -5.59
CA ILE A 434 8.69 -7.18 -4.98
C ILE A 434 9.60 -7.97 -5.90
N LEU A 435 10.67 -8.53 -5.34
CA LEU A 435 11.71 -9.24 -6.08
C LEU A 435 11.72 -10.73 -5.76
N SER A 436 12.02 -11.55 -6.76
CA SER A 436 12.41 -12.96 -6.56
C SER A 436 13.47 -13.37 -7.59
N GLU A 437 14.38 -14.26 -7.18
CA GLU A 437 15.34 -14.94 -8.06
C GLU A 437 15.20 -16.47 -7.96
N THR A 438 14.33 -16.92 -7.05
CA THR A 438 14.18 -18.34 -6.69
C THR A 438 13.20 -19.04 -7.62
N GLU A 439 13.70 -20.04 -8.36
CA GLU A 439 12.88 -20.90 -9.21
C GLU A 439 11.72 -21.53 -8.43
N GLY A 440 10.53 -21.55 -9.05
CA GLY A 440 9.32 -22.08 -8.46
C GLY A 440 8.54 -21.11 -7.57
N SER A 441 9.11 -19.94 -7.23
CA SER A 441 8.32 -18.89 -6.56
C SER A 441 7.19 -18.42 -7.47
N THR A 442 5.99 -18.18 -6.89
CA THR A 442 4.79 -17.86 -7.66
C THR A 442 4.10 -16.62 -7.16
N VAL A 443 3.41 -15.94 -8.08
CA VAL A 443 2.34 -15.01 -7.74
C VAL A 443 1.05 -15.47 -8.41
N THR A 444 -0.04 -15.49 -7.66
CA THR A 444 -1.38 -15.88 -8.11
C THR A 444 -2.35 -14.75 -7.87
N LEU A 445 -3.18 -14.45 -8.86
CA LEU A 445 -4.31 -13.54 -8.72
C LEU A 445 -5.54 -14.09 -9.44
N THR A 446 -6.71 -13.81 -8.86
CA THR A 446 -8.01 -14.06 -9.50
C THR A 446 -8.59 -12.74 -9.95
N PHE A 447 -9.07 -12.66 -11.19
CA PHE A 447 -9.60 -11.42 -11.75
C PHE A 447 -10.85 -11.65 -12.60
N ALA A 448 -11.66 -10.59 -12.74
CA ALA A 448 -12.82 -10.52 -13.62
C ALA A 448 -12.59 -9.42 -14.67
N GLY A 449 -12.13 -9.80 -15.86
CA GLY A 449 -11.76 -8.88 -16.93
C GLY A 449 -11.31 -9.61 -18.17
N GLN A 450 -11.06 -8.89 -19.26
CA GLN A 450 -10.68 -9.48 -20.54
C GLN A 450 -9.18 -9.40 -20.82
N ASN A 451 -8.48 -8.49 -20.15
CA ASN A 451 -7.03 -8.33 -20.30
C ASN A 451 -6.36 -8.20 -18.94
N ALA A 452 -5.15 -8.73 -18.84
CA ALA A 452 -4.28 -8.56 -17.69
C ALA A 452 -2.86 -8.23 -18.16
N ASP A 453 -2.28 -7.17 -17.60
CA ASP A 453 -0.91 -6.75 -17.83
C ASP A 453 -0.12 -6.81 -16.53
N LEU A 454 1.13 -7.22 -16.62
CA LEU A 454 2.11 -7.06 -15.58
C LEU A 454 2.84 -5.72 -15.77
N ILE A 455 2.99 -4.97 -14.71
CA ILE A 455 3.91 -3.83 -14.63
C ILE A 455 5.16 -4.33 -13.91
N ALA A 456 6.29 -4.25 -14.57
CA ALA A 456 7.54 -4.84 -14.06
C ALA A 456 8.75 -3.95 -14.37
N SER A 457 9.85 -4.19 -13.67
CA SER A 457 11.14 -3.66 -14.05
C SER A 457 11.88 -4.65 -14.93
N LEU A 458 12.36 -4.19 -16.09
CA LEU A 458 13.22 -4.97 -16.97
C LEU A 458 14.69 -4.53 -16.77
N GLY A 459 15.62 -5.47 -16.93
CA GLY A 459 17.05 -5.13 -16.77
C GLY A 459 17.99 -6.22 -17.25
N PRO A 460 19.32 -5.96 -17.19
CA PRO A 460 20.35 -6.93 -17.54
C PRO A 460 20.25 -8.24 -16.74
N GLU A 461 19.75 -8.19 -15.51
CA GLU A 461 19.56 -9.32 -14.61
C GLU A 461 18.19 -10.01 -14.77
N GLY A 462 17.34 -9.50 -15.68
CA GLY A 462 15.95 -9.95 -15.85
C GLY A 462 15.85 -11.44 -16.12
N GLY A 463 14.98 -12.12 -15.38
CA GLY A 463 14.66 -13.53 -15.49
C GLY A 463 13.40 -13.79 -16.33
N ARG A 464 12.91 -15.03 -16.30
CA ARG A 464 11.72 -15.46 -17.00
C ARG A 464 10.63 -15.89 -16.04
N LEU A 465 9.37 -15.57 -16.39
CA LEU A 465 8.17 -16.04 -15.71
C LEU A 465 7.36 -16.95 -16.64
N ALA A 466 7.05 -18.17 -16.21
CA ALA A 466 5.98 -18.93 -16.83
C ALA A 466 4.65 -18.26 -16.52
N VAL A 467 3.72 -18.30 -17.48
CA VAL A 467 2.39 -17.67 -17.38
C VAL A 467 1.34 -18.74 -17.67
N SER A 468 0.40 -18.93 -16.75
CA SER A 468 -0.76 -19.79 -16.99
C SER A 468 -2.06 -19.09 -16.64
N LEU A 469 -3.09 -19.31 -17.45
CA LEU A 469 -4.45 -18.87 -17.23
C LEU A 469 -5.34 -20.08 -17.03
N ASP A 470 -6.05 -20.17 -15.91
CA ASP A 470 -6.93 -21.28 -15.55
C ASP A 470 -6.24 -22.66 -15.67
N GLY A 471 -4.95 -22.71 -15.31
CA GLY A 471 -4.12 -23.91 -15.38
C GLY A 471 -3.60 -24.27 -16.78
N HIS A 472 -3.87 -23.44 -17.80
CA HIS A 472 -3.44 -23.67 -19.17
C HIS A 472 -2.40 -22.65 -19.65
N PRO A 473 -1.47 -23.03 -20.54
CA PRO A 473 -0.56 -22.08 -21.17
C PRO A 473 -1.32 -21.06 -22.03
N VAL A 474 -0.87 -19.81 -22.02
CA VAL A 474 -1.47 -18.69 -22.76
C VAL A 474 -1.04 -18.72 -24.23
N ASP A 475 -1.99 -18.67 -25.16
CA ASP A 475 -1.72 -18.91 -26.58
C ASP A 475 -0.91 -17.81 -27.29
N ASN A 476 -1.06 -16.57 -26.88
CA ASN A 476 -0.38 -15.41 -27.48
C ASN A 476 1.05 -15.16 -26.95
N LEU A 477 1.53 -16.01 -26.04
CA LEU A 477 2.89 -15.91 -25.50
C LEU A 477 3.81 -16.99 -26.11
N PRO A 478 5.13 -16.73 -26.18
CA PRO A 478 6.11 -17.74 -26.60
C PRO A 478 6.08 -18.94 -25.64
N ARG A 479 6.42 -20.13 -26.16
CA ARG A 479 6.50 -21.38 -25.38
C ARG A 479 7.95 -21.84 -25.23
N ASN A 480 8.30 -22.31 -24.04
CA ASN A 480 9.60 -22.95 -23.78
C ASN A 480 9.61 -24.42 -24.25
N GLY A 481 10.74 -25.11 -24.09
CA GLY A 481 10.91 -26.52 -24.49
C GLY A 481 10.02 -27.51 -23.71
N GLN A 482 9.40 -27.07 -22.59
CA GLN A 482 8.47 -27.85 -21.78
C GLN A 482 7.00 -27.55 -22.12
N GLY A 483 6.75 -26.66 -23.10
CA GLY A 483 5.39 -26.29 -23.55
C GLY A 483 4.73 -25.21 -22.69
N GLN A 484 5.42 -24.64 -21.69
CA GLN A 484 4.91 -23.55 -20.86
C GLN A 484 5.00 -22.22 -21.63
N SER A 485 3.94 -21.43 -21.61
CA SER A 485 3.99 -20.02 -22.06
C SER A 485 4.80 -19.18 -21.07
N TYR A 486 5.59 -18.24 -21.58
CA TYR A 486 6.45 -17.43 -20.72
C TYR A 486 6.62 -15.99 -21.23
N ILE A 487 7.06 -15.12 -20.32
CA ILE A 487 7.59 -13.79 -20.60
C ILE A 487 9.06 -13.72 -20.17
N ASP A 488 9.83 -12.83 -20.80
CA ASP A 488 11.24 -12.60 -20.51
C ASP A 488 11.43 -11.13 -20.11
N LEU A 489 11.89 -10.89 -18.88
CA LEU A 489 12.11 -9.56 -18.33
C LEU A 489 13.54 -9.04 -18.57
N PHE A 490 14.33 -9.76 -19.36
CA PHE A 490 15.65 -9.29 -19.78
C PHE A 490 15.55 -8.06 -20.67
N SER A 491 16.36 -7.06 -20.38
CA SER A 491 16.63 -5.91 -21.25
C SER A 491 18.08 -5.46 -21.04
N PRO A 492 18.83 -5.13 -22.10
CA PRO A 492 20.20 -4.63 -21.95
C PRO A 492 20.27 -3.28 -21.24
N VAL A 493 19.15 -2.58 -21.14
CA VAL A 493 19.01 -1.29 -20.45
C VAL A 493 17.85 -1.40 -19.45
N ARG A 494 18.10 -0.94 -18.22
CA ARG A 494 17.08 -0.93 -17.16
C ARG A 494 15.86 -0.08 -17.57
N GLN A 495 14.67 -0.67 -17.45
CA GLN A 495 13.37 -0.02 -17.70
C GLN A 495 12.50 -0.21 -16.47
N TRP A 496 11.89 0.88 -16.02
CA TRP A 496 11.01 0.90 -14.87
C TRP A 496 9.57 0.99 -15.31
N GLN A 497 8.63 0.45 -14.53
CA GLN A 497 7.19 0.50 -14.80
C GLN A 497 6.87 0.03 -16.24
N HIS A 498 7.58 -0.98 -16.72
CA HIS A 498 7.37 -1.50 -18.06
C HIS A 498 6.11 -2.37 -18.10
N ARG A 499 5.21 -2.06 -19.03
CA ARG A 499 3.97 -2.80 -19.21
C ARG A 499 4.19 -4.03 -20.08
N VAL A 500 3.99 -5.21 -19.50
CA VAL A 500 4.12 -6.51 -20.17
C VAL A 500 2.73 -7.14 -20.33
N PRO A 501 2.16 -7.19 -21.54
CA PRO A 501 0.87 -7.85 -21.77
C PRO A 501 0.96 -9.35 -21.47
N LEU A 502 0.09 -9.86 -20.59
CA LEU A 502 0.00 -11.27 -20.25
C LEU A 502 -1.20 -11.91 -20.93
N ILE A 503 -2.38 -11.36 -20.71
CA ILE A 503 -3.66 -11.88 -21.20
C ILE A 503 -4.29 -10.83 -22.10
N TYR A 504 -4.84 -11.30 -23.23
CA TYR A 504 -5.49 -10.45 -24.21
C TYR A 504 -6.77 -11.09 -24.73
N GLN A 505 -7.90 -10.37 -24.62
CA GLN A 505 -9.22 -10.79 -25.10
C GLN A 505 -9.68 -12.17 -24.56
N ALA A 506 -9.45 -12.45 -23.27
CA ALA A 506 -10.14 -13.53 -22.61
C ALA A 506 -11.67 -13.27 -22.61
N ASP A 507 -12.46 -14.28 -22.36
CA ASP A 507 -13.90 -14.10 -22.12
C ASP A 507 -14.12 -13.25 -20.86
N ASP A 508 -15.27 -12.56 -20.80
CA ASP A 508 -15.62 -11.72 -19.66
C ASP A 508 -16.13 -12.59 -18.50
N ALA A 509 -15.24 -13.37 -17.93
CA ALA A 509 -15.47 -14.30 -16.82
C ALA A 509 -14.44 -14.08 -15.71
N GLN A 510 -14.55 -14.86 -14.65
CA GLN A 510 -13.52 -14.95 -13.63
C GLN A 510 -12.40 -15.88 -14.10
N HIS A 511 -11.16 -15.42 -13.97
CA HIS A 511 -9.96 -16.14 -14.36
C HIS A 511 -8.95 -16.20 -13.21
N THR A 512 -8.15 -17.25 -13.18
CA THR A 512 -6.99 -17.39 -12.28
C THR A 512 -5.71 -17.31 -13.10
N LEU A 513 -4.91 -16.27 -12.85
CA LEU A 513 -3.60 -16.06 -13.45
C LEU A 513 -2.52 -16.49 -12.46
N VAL A 514 -1.60 -17.34 -12.92
CA VAL A 514 -0.42 -17.75 -12.14
C VAL A 514 0.84 -17.45 -12.92
N LEU A 515 1.75 -16.71 -12.28
CA LEU A 515 3.11 -16.49 -12.78
C LEU A 515 4.08 -17.30 -11.91
N THR A 516 5.02 -18.03 -12.55
CA THR A 516 6.01 -18.86 -11.85
C THR A 516 7.42 -18.47 -12.30
N VAL A 517 8.32 -18.21 -11.37
CA VAL A 517 9.73 -17.95 -11.66
C VAL A 517 10.35 -19.20 -12.28
N LEU A 518 10.91 -19.07 -13.48
CA LEU A 518 11.58 -20.15 -14.18
C LEU A 518 13.08 -20.17 -13.85
N GLU A 519 13.71 -21.32 -14.10
CA GLU A 519 15.16 -21.43 -14.11
C GLU A 519 15.78 -20.42 -15.09
N ARG A 520 16.98 -19.93 -14.77
CA ARG A 520 17.74 -19.02 -15.64
C ARG A 520 18.00 -19.68 -17.00
N ALA A 521 17.25 -19.26 -18.01
CA ALA A 521 17.32 -19.80 -19.36
C ALA A 521 17.80 -18.80 -20.42
N ASN A 522 17.86 -17.50 -20.08
CA ASN A 522 18.37 -16.47 -21.00
C ASN A 522 19.87 -16.30 -20.81
N LEU A 523 20.66 -16.76 -21.79
CA LEU A 523 22.12 -16.68 -21.75
C LEU A 523 22.66 -15.24 -21.84
N ALA A 524 21.86 -14.29 -22.30
CA ALA A 524 22.22 -12.87 -22.34
C ALA A 524 21.99 -12.17 -21.01
N SER A 525 21.21 -12.77 -20.11
CA SER A 525 20.93 -12.20 -18.79
C SER A 525 22.10 -12.45 -17.82
N GLU A 526 22.42 -11.45 -16.99
CA GLU A 526 23.42 -11.53 -15.92
C GLU A 526 22.87 -12.21 -14.65
N GLY A 527 21.53 -12.39 -14.54
CA GLY A 527 20.86 -12.93 -13.36
C GLY A 527 19.57 -13.70 -13.70
N ASN A 528 18.69 -13.83 -12.71
CA ASN A 528 17.35 -14.41 -12.83
C ASN A 528 16.31 -13.56 -12.07
N GLN A 529 16.54 -12.25 -12.01
CA GLN A 529 15.73 -11.36 -11.19
C GLN A 529 14.35 -11.12 -11.82
N ILE A 530 13.32 -11.37 -11.05
CA ILE A 530 11.94 -10.97 -11.33
C ILE A 530 11.62 -9.78 -10.43
N ALA A 531 11.17 -8.68 -11.02
CA ALA A 531 10.82 -7.45 -10.30
C ALA A 531 9.39 -7.05 -10.68
N ILE A 532 8.43 -7.37 -9.82
CA ILE A 532 7.00 -7.07 -9.99
C ILE A 532 6.69 -5.74 -9.29
N ASP A 533 6.04 -4.84 -10.01
CA ASP A 533 5.60 -3.53 -9.54
C ASP A 533 4.09 -3.52 -9.31
N ALA A 534 3.30 -3.92 -10.32
CA ALA A 534 1.84 -3.90 -10.25
C ALA A 534 1.19 -4.82 -11.29
N PHE A 535 -0.13 -4.97 -11.21
CA PHE A 535 -0.96 -5.56 -12.24
C PHE A 535 -2.05 -4.58 -12.70
N GLU A 536 -2.38 -4.60 -13.99
CA GLU A 536 -3.49 -3.82 -14.53
C GLU A 536 -4.49 -4.73 -15.21
N ILE A 537 -5.73 -4.68 -14.75
CA ILE A 537 -6.86 -5.45 -15.30
C ILE A 537 -7.75 -4.49 -16.08
N THR A 538 -8.15 -4.88 -17.32
CA THR A 538 -9.03 -4.04 -18.15
C THR A 538 -10.14 -4.87 -18.80
N ARG A 539 -11.27 -4.21 -19.11
CA ARG A 539 -12.36 -4.70 -19.94
C ARG A 539 -12.37 -3.95 -21.27
N GLY A 540 -12.83 -4.63 -22.34
CA GLY A 540 -12.99 -4.08 -23.68
C GLY A 540 -11.86 -4.41 -24.63
N GLU A 541 -12.16 -4.35 -25.91
CA GLU A 541 -11.18 -4.58 -26.96
C GLU A 541 -10.06 -3.51 -26.83
N ARG A 542 -8.85 -3.94 -26.56
CA ARG A 542 -7.69 -3.16 -27.00
C ARG A 542 -7.83 -3.12 -28.51
N SER A 543 -8.17 -1.94 -29.08
CA SER A 543 -8.37 -1.78 -30.51
C SER A 543 -7.10 -2.21 -31.26
N SER A 544 -6.99 -3.51 -31.48
CA SER A 544 -6.17 -4.08 -32.53
C SER A 544 -6.92 -3.83 -33.82
N LEU A 545 -7.12 -2.56 -34.18
CA LEU A 545 -7.54 -2.27 -35.54
C LEU A 545 -6.50 -2.92 -36.43
N PRO A 546 -6.92 -3.89 -37.24
CA PRO A 546 -5.98 -4.84 -37.79
C PRO A 546 -5.00 -4.03 -38.64
N TYR A 547 -3.71 -4.09 -38.29
CA TYR A 547 -2.64 -3.65 -39.17
C TYR A 547 -2.88 -4.16 -40.60
N GLY A 548 -3.60 -5.27 -40.74
CA GLY A 548 -4.11 -5.79 -42.00
C GLY A 548 -5.07 -4.86 -42.75
N VAL A 549 -6.00 -4.16 -42.07
CA VAL A 549 -6.91 -3.19 -42.72
C VAL A 549 -6.14 -1.92 -43.09
N ALA A 550 -5.22 -1.46 -42.27
CA ALA A 550 -4.34 -0.34 -42.62
C ALA A 550 -3.41 -0.70 -43.80
N ALA A 551 -2.86 -1.92 -43.82
CA ALA A 551 -2.06 -2.40 -44.93
C ALA A 551 -2.86 -2.54 -46.23
N LEU A 552 -4.11 -3.04 -46.17
CA LEU A 552 -5.01 -3.12 -47.33
C LEU A 552 -5.40 -1.76 -47.87
N LEU A 553 -5.65 -0.77 -46.98
CA LEU A 553 -5.95 0.60 -47.39
C LEU A 553 -4.71 1.28 -48.00
N LEU A 554 -3.52 1.05 -47.45
CA LEU A 554 -2.28 1.54 -48.02
C LEU A 554 -2.02 0.97 -49.41
N LEU A 555 -2.26 -0.34 -49.58
CA LEU A 555 -2.17 -1.02 -50.86
C LEU A 555 -3.17 -0.44 -51.88
N ALA A 556 -4.41 -0.17 -51.44
CA ALA A 556 -5.44 0.44 -52.26
C ALA A 556 -5.03 1.86 -52.73
N VAL A 557 -4.42 2.66 -51.84
CA VAL A 557 -3.88 3.98 -52.18
C VAL A 557 -2.75 3.89 -53.23
N VAL A 558 -1.79 2.97 -53.02
CA VAL A 558 -0.65 2.78 -53.94
C VAL A 558 -1.13 2.30 -55.33
N VAL A 559 -2.06 1.36 -55.38
CA VAL A 559 -2.63 0.83 -56.64
C VAL A 559 -3.41 1.92 -57.37
N SER A 560 -4.26 2.69 -56.67
CA SER A 560 -5.04 3.80 -57.25
C SER A 560 -4.14 4.90 -57.77
N ALA A 561 -3.07 5.24 -57.06
CA ALA A 561 -2.07 6.24 -57.51
C ALA A 561 -1.32 5.76 -58.78
N GLY A 562 -0.94 4.48 -58.83
CA GLY A 562 -0.30 3.88 -59.99
C GLY A 562 -1.18 3.92 -61.24
N LEU A 563 -2.48 3.55 -61.07
CA LEU A 563 -3.46 3.61 -62.15
C LEU A 563 -3.73 5.05 -62.63
N ALA A 564 -3.89 6.00 -61.74
CA ALA A 564 -4.07 7.42 -62.06
C ALA A 564 -2.86 7.99 -62.82
N PHE A 565 -1.63 7.64 -62.39
CA PHE A 565 -0.40 8.05 -63.06
C PHE A 565 -0.26 7.44 -64.47
N ARG A 566 -0.66 6.18 -64.62
CA ARG A 566 -0.70 5.50 -65.95
C ARG A 566 -1.69 6.19 -66.90
N GLU A 567 -2.90 6.52 -66.47
CA GLU A 567 -3.91 7.19 -67.27
C GLU A 567 -3.46 8.62 -67.64
N TRP A 568 -2.85 9.35 -66.68
CA TRP A 568 -2.27 10.66 -66.94
C TRP A 568 -1.15 10.64 -68.00
N ARG A 569 -0.23 9.64 -67.92
CA ARG A 569 0.80 9.43 -68.95
C ARG A 569 0.22 9.16 -70.34
N LEU A 570 -0.86 8.36 -70.39
CA LEU A 570 -1.53 8.04 -71.65
C LEU A 570 -2.22 9.29 -72.25
N LEU A 571 -2.82 10.15 -71.44
CA LEU A 571 -3.38 11.43 -71.88
C LEU A 571 -2.31 12.37 -72.41
N ARG A 572 -1.18 12.55 -71.74
CA ARG A 572 -0.07 13.38 -72.22
C ARG A 572 0.60 12.87 -73.51
N ARG A 573 0.63 11.55 -73.75
CA ARG A 573 1.13 10.98 -75.02
C ARG A 573 0.18 11.19 -76.20
N ARG A 574 -1.09 11.46 -75.93
CA ARG A 574 -2.09 11.80 -76.99
C ARG A 574 -2.17 13.32 -77.30
N GLU A 575 -1.50 14.14 -76.53
CA GLU A 575 -1.39 15.58 -76.70
C GLU A 575 -0.09 16.00 -77.40
N ARG A 576 0.85 15.06 -77.56
CA ARG A 576 2.02 15.18 -78.41
C ARG A 576 1.77 14.42 -79.73
#